data_3deff554fe098103fd9b4af47d6a50f4
#
_entry.id   3deff554fe098103fd9b4af47d6a50f4
#
_cell.length_a   1.000
_cell.length_b   1.000
_cell.length_c   1.000
_cell.angle_alpha   90.00
_cell.angle_beta   90.00
_cell.angle_gamma   90.00
#
_symmetry.space_group_name_H-M   'P 1'
#
loop_
_entity.id
_entity.type
_entity.pdbx_description
1 polymer ?
#
loop_
_entity_poly.entity_id
_entity_poly.type
_entity_poly.pdbx_seq_one_letter_code
_entity_poly.pdbx_strand_id
1 'polypeptide(L)'
;RRHVCQLQRITFKFCKTSADSKGIRQFIETDLVDWSRANSGVVVYLKPRRHRSPVIVTEYLNGLRHWMGVRKFTPVELEWWLDFLRDRSGYELSQLMSPVNVMLPSVQGPWHPFLNRDTRLNVCQFPDAESGAYLYDKPTASQQLIQMSQQSNTSQ
;
A
#
# COMPACT_ATOMS: atom_id res chain seq x y z
N ARG A 1 6.17 -14.41 2.59
CA ARG A 1 5.43 -13.13 2.44
C ARG A 1 4.42 -13.28 1.32
N ARG A 2 3.19 -12.87 1.55
CA ARG A 2 2.13 -12.93 0.53
C ARG A 2 2.22 -11.69 -0.36
N HIS A 3 2.47 -11.88 -1.65
CA HIS A 3 2.41 -10.80 -2.63
C HIS A 3 0.95 -10.49 -2.97
N VAL A 4 0.60 -9.22 -2.94
CA VAL A 4 -0.69 -8.71 -3.41
C VAL A 4 -0.42 -7.77 -4.58
N CYS A 5 -1.01 -8.06 -5.75
CA CYS A 5 -0.90 -7.22 -6.92
C CYS A 5 -1.51 -5.84 -6.63
N GLN A 6 -0.71 -4.79 -6.83
CA GLN A 6 -1.16 -3.41 -6.59
C GLN A 6 -1.90 -2.83 -7.79
N LEU A 7 -1.75 -3.41 -8.96
CA LEU A 7 -2.45 -3.02 -10.17
C LEU A 7 -3.92 -3.46 -10.07
N GLN A 8 -4.83 -2.49 -10.12
CA GLN A 8 -6.28 -2.72 -10.03
C GLN A 8 -6.91 -2.81 -11.42
N ARG A 9 -6.55 -1.87 -12.31
CA ARG A 9 -7.23 -1.69 -13.59
C ARG A 9 -6.28 -1.23 -14.68
N ILE A 10 -6.44 -1.78 -15.88
CA ILE A 10 -5.75 -1.35 -17.10
C ILE A 10 -6.79 -0.91 -18.13
N THR A 11 -6.59 0.24 -18.74
CA THR A 11 -7.40 0.73 -19.85
C THR A 11 -6.54 0.92 -21.07
N PHE A 12 -6.80 0.14 -22.12
CA PHE A 12 -6.20 0.28 -23.42
C PHE A 12 -6.95 1.29 -24.26
N LYS A 13 -6.32 2.41 -24.59
CA LYS A 13 -6.88 3.46 -25.45
C LYS A 13 -6.14 3.42 -26.79
N PHE A 14 -6.85 3.09 -27.87
CA PHE A 14 -6.23 2.87 -29.19
C PHE A 14 -7.13 3.35 -30.32
N CYS A 15 -6.56 3.52 -31.52
CA CYS A 15 -7.29 3.83 -32.72
C CYS A 15 -7.50 2.57 -33.57
N LYS A 16 -8.71 2.37 -34.07
CA LYS A 16 -9.04 1.21 -34.93
C LYS A 16 -8.34 1.23 -36.28
N THR A 17 -8.02 2.41 -36.83
CA THR A 17 -7.52 2.59 -38.19
C THR A 17 -6.07 3.04 -38.29
N SER A 18 -5.53 3.68 -37.25
CA SER A 18 -4.16 4.23 -37.27
C SER A 18 -3.10 3.14 -37.30
N ALA A 19 -2.05 3.37 -38.09
CA ALA A 19 -0.85 2.51 -38.14
C ALA A 19 -0.11 2.49 -36.80
N ASP A 20 -0.12 3.58 -36.03
CA ASP A 20 0.52 3.67 -34.73
C ASP A 20 -0.05 2.68 -33.70
N SER A 21 -1.30 2.26 -33.90
CA SER A 21 -2.00 1.31 -33.03
C SER A 21 -2.00 -0.12 -33.56
N LYS A 22 -1.19 -0.44 -34.58
CA LYS A 22 -1.18 -1.79 -35.18
C LYS A 22 -0.80 -2.86 -34.17
N GLY A 23 0.28 -2.66 -33.42
CA GLY A 23 0.75 -3.66 -32.45
C GLY A 23 -0.22 -3.88 -31.30
N ILE A 24 -0.84 -2.80 -30.77
CA ILE A 24 -1.83 -2.94 -29.71
C ILE A 24 -3.10 -3.66 -30.18
N ARG A 25 -3.54 -3.44 -31.43
CA ARG A 25 -4.65 -4.21 -32.00
C ARG A 25 -4.32 -5.68 -32.14
N GLN A 26 -3.12 -5.99 -32.63
CA GLN A 26 -2.65 -7.36 -32.74
C GLN A 26 -2.59 -8.03 -31.37
N PHE A 27 -2.00 -7.39 -30.38
CA PHE A 27 -1.95 -7.87 -29.01
C PHE A 27 -3.37 -8.15 -28.43
N ILE A 28 -4.32 -7.27 -28.71
CA ILE A 28 -5.72 -7.46 -28.25
C ILE A 28 -6.34 -8.72 -28.88
N GLU A 29 -6.04 -9.01 -30.11
CA GLU A 29 -6.61 -10.15 -30.83
C GLU A 29 -5.94 -11.48 -30.46
N THR A 30 -4.62 -11.48 -30.16
CA THR A 30 -3.87 -12.72 -29.91
C THR A 30 -3.68 -13.00 -28.42
N ASP A 31 -3.14 -12.09 -27.66
CA ASP A 31 -2.51 -12.38 -26.37
C ASP A 31 -3.30 -11.84 -25.16
N LEU A 32 -4.12 -10.80 -25.35
CA LEU A 32 -4.79 -10.10 -24.25
C LEU A 32 -5.71 -11.01 -23.42
N VAL A 33 -6.39 -11.94 -24.07
CA VAL A 33 -7.35 -12.83 -23.39
C VAL A 33 -6.61 -13.79 -22.45
N ASP A 34 -5.50 -14.35 -22.91
CA ASP A 34 -4.71 -15.27 -22.10
C ASP A 34 -3.98 -14.53 -20.98
N TRP A 35 -3.45 -13.35 -21.27
CA TRP A 35 -2.88 -12.48 -20.24
C TRP A 35 -3.92 -12.11 -19.15
N SER A 36 -5.14 -11.76 -19.54
CA SER A 36 -6.19 -11.40 -18.58
C SER A 36 -6.66 -12.59 -17.73
N ARG A 37 -6.70 -13.80 -18.30
CA ARG A 37 -7.00 -15.03 -17.54
C ARG A 37 -5.92 -15.36 -16.51
N ALA A 38 -4.65 -15.18 -16.89
CA ALA A 38 -3.52 -15.37 -15.98
C ALA A 38 -3.50 -14.33 -14.85
N ASN A 39 -4.06 -13.14 -15.07
CA ASN A 39 -4.09 -12.02 -14.14
C ASN A 39 -5.53 -11.65 -13.73
N SER A 40 -6.29 -12.60 -13.24
CA SER A 40 -7.72 -12.45 -12.91
C SER A 40 -8.05 -11.35 -11.88
N GLY A 41 -7.06 -10.89 -11.10
CA GLY A 41 -7.22 -9.78 -10.16
C GLY A 41 -7.18 -8.39 -10.81
N VAL A 42 -6.84 -8.29 -12.10
CA VAL A 42 -6.71 -7.02 -12.84
C VAL A 42 -7.86 -6.84 -13.80
N VAL A 43 -8.58 -5.72 -13.68
CA VAL A 43 -9.69 -5.42 -14.58
C VAL A 43 -9.16 -4.77 -15.86
N VAL A 44 -9.53 -5.30 -17.02
CA VAL A 44 -9.07 -4.82 -18.33
C VAL A 44 -10.20 -4.15 -19.10
N TYR A 45 -9.97 -2.92 -19.55
CA TYR A 45 -10.89 -2.17 -20.40
C TYR A 45 -10.28 -1.82 -21.75
N LEU A 46 -11.08 -1.95 -22.80
CA LEU A 46 -10.76 -1.52 -24.14
C LEU A 46 -11.56 -0.25 -24.48
N LYS A 47 -10.84 0.84 -24.78
CA LYS A 47 -11.46 2.12 -25.13
C LYS A 47 -10.96 2.61 -26.50
N PRO A 48 -11.65 2.28 -27.59
CA PRO A 48 -11.29 2.79 -28.92
C PRO A 48 -11.45 4.31 -28.97
N ARG A 49 -10.47 5.00 -29.55
CA ARG A 49 -10.46 6.45 -29.77
C ARG A 49 -10.03 6.76 -31.19
N ARG A 50 -10.83 7.56 -31.88
CA ARG A 50 -10.55 7.92 -33.27
C ARG A 50 -9.40 8.93 -33.35
N HIS A 51 -8.47 8.71 -34.27
CA HIS A 51 -7.33 9.60 -34.61
C HIS A 51 -6.44 10.04 -33.43
N ARG A 52 -6.33 9.23 -32.37
CA ARG A 52 -5.44 9.51 -31.25
C ARG A 52 -4.39 8.42 -31.09
N SER A 53 -3.20 8.82 -30.65
CA SER A 53 -2.11 7.88 -30.33
C SER A 53 -2.53 6.87 -29.26
N PRO A 54 -2.06 5.63 -29.37
CA PRO A 54 -2.36 4.59 -28.38
C PRO A 54 -1.69 4.87 -27.05
N VAL A 55 -2.45 4.64 -25.98
CA VAL A 55 -2.02 4.86 -24.59
C VAL A 55 -2.56 3.75 -23.71
N ILE A 56 -1.75 3.23 -22.82
CA ILE A 56 -2.16 2.38 -21.72
C ILE A 56 -2.31 3.26 -20.47
N VAL A 57 -3.43 3.15 -19.78
CA VAL A 57 -3.67 3.80 -18.50
C VAL A 57 -3.81 2.73 -17.45
N THR A 58 -2.93 2.74 -16.45
CA THR A 58 -2.98 1.84 -15.31
C THR A 58 -3.45 2.60 -14.08
N GLU A 59 -4.27 1.95 -13.27
CA GLU A 59 -4.75 2.47 -12.00
C GLU A 59 -4.40 1.46 -10.90
N TYR A 60 -3.82 1.95 -9.83
CA TYR A 60 -3.33 1.14 -8.72
C TYR A 60 -4.22 1.29 -7.48
N LEU A 61 -4.12 0.37 -6.54
CA LEU A 61 -4.89 0.37 -5.29
C LEU A 61 -4.65 1.61 -4.42
N ASN A 62 -3.49 2.27 -4.56
CA ASN A 62 -3.19 3.54 -3.89
C ASN A 62 -3.88 4.77 -4.52
N GLY A 63 -4.71 4.57 -5.57
CA GLY A 63 -5.40 5.64 -6.30
C GLY A 63 -4.55 6.33 -7.36
N LEU A 64 -3.26 6.03 -7.47
CA LEU A 64 -2.38 6.63 -8.48
C LEU A 64 -2.66 6.05 -9.86
N ARG A 65 -2.55 6.91 -10.86
CA ARG A 65 -2.71 6.59 -12.27
C ARG A 65 -1.41 6.81 -13.01
N HIS A 66 -1.04 5.85 -13.82
CA HIS A 66 0.10 5.98 -14.71
C HIS A 66 -0.35 5.93 -16.17
N TRP A 67 0.23 6.80 -17.01
CA TRP A 67 -0.06 6.94 -18.43
C TRP A 67 1.17 6.58 -19.23
N MET A 68 1.07 5.58 -20.08
CA MET A 68 2.17 5.15 -20.93
C MET A 68 1.75 5.20 -22.41
N GLY A 69 2.50 5.96 -23.20
CA GLY A 69 2.34 5.95 -24.66
C GLY A 69 2.95 4.69 -25.26
N VAL A 70 2.18 3.97 -26.09
CA VAL A 70 2.59 2.68 -26.69
C VAL A 70 2.54 2.75 -28.21
N ARG A 71 2.99 3.87 -28.75
CA ARG A 71 3.01 4.13 -30.19
C ARG A 71 4.02 3.19 -30.87
N LYS A 72 3.54 2.44 -31.87
CA LYS A 72 4.33 1.50 -32.67
C LYS A 72 4.97 0.34 -31.90
N PHE A 73 4.53 0.06 -30.69
CA PHE A 73 5.02 -1.09 -29.94
C PHE A 73 4.59 -2.39 -30.62
N THR A 74 5.46 -3.39 -30.55
CA THR A 74 5.18 -4.77 -30.95
C THR A 74 4.34 -5.48 -29.86
N PRO A 75 3.62 -6.57 -30.18
CA PRO A 75 2.90 -7.35 -29.18
C PRO A 75 3.79 -7.86 -28.03
N VAL A 76 4.99 -8.31 -28.34
CA VAL A 76 5.97 -8.81 -27.35
C VAL A 76 6.44 -7.71 -26.39
N GLU A 77 6.70 -6.49 -26.91
CA GLU A 77 7.03 -5.35 -26.06
C GLU A 77 5.85 -4.96 -25.15
N LEU A 78 4.63 -5.06 -25.67
CA LEU A 78 3.43 -4.78 -24.86
C LEU A 78 3.27 -5.78 -23.73
N GLU A 79 3.48 -7.06 -23.96
CA GLU A 79 3.43 -8.09 -22.92
C GLU A 79 4.45 -7.82 -21.82
N TRP A 80 5.71 -7.56 -22.21
CA TRP A 80 6.76 -7.21 -21.26
C TRP A 80 6.42 -5.98 -20.42
N TRP A 81 5.90 -4.92 -21.05
CA TRP A 81 5.48 -3.72 -20.33
C TRP A 81 4.29 -3.95 -19.41
N LEU A 82 3.34 -4.80 -19.79
CA LEU A 82 2.20 -5.15 -18.95
C LEU A 82 2.64 -5.90 -17.70
N ASP A 83 3.56 -6.85 -17.83
CA ASP A 83 4.12 -7.56 -16.69
C ASP A 83 4.91 -6.62 -15.77
N PHE A 84 5.70 -5.72 -16.35
CA PHE A 84 6.40 -4.69 -15.58
C PHE A 84 5.42 -3.78 -14.83
N LEU A 85 4.34 -3.32 -15.45
CA LEU A 85 3.32 -2.49 -14.82
C LEU A 85 2.54 -3.23 -13.74
N ARG A 86 2.32 -4.53 -13.91
CA ARG A 86 1.67 -5.39 -12.90
C ARG A 86 2.49 -5.49 -11.62
N ASP A 87 3.79 -5.61 -11.76
CA ASP A 87 4.71 -5.84 -10.63
C ASP A 87 5.09 -4.55 -9.89
N ARG A 88 4.68 -3.39 -10.40
CA ARG A 88 4.91 -2.10 -9.75
C ARG A 88 3.97 -1.83 -8.59
N SER A 89 4.45 -1.03 -7.64
CA SER A 89 3.64 -0.54 -6.50
C SER A 89 2.67 0.59 -6.86
N GLY A 90 2.81 1.18 -8.05
CA GLY A 90 2.06 2.36 -8.48
C GLY A 90 2.68 3.70 -8.08
N TYR A 91 3.71 3.71 -7.26
CA TYR A 91 4.47 4.94 -6.96
C TYR A 91 5.39 5.31 -8.14
N GLU A 92 5.66 6.59 -8.26
CA GLU A 92 6.64 7.09 -9.23
C GLU A 92 8.02 6.53 -8.92
N LEU A 93 8.82 6.31 -9.98
CA LEU A 93 10.22 5.94 -9.80
C LEU A 93 10.96 7.14 -9.23
N SER A 94 11.39 7.01 -7.99
CA SER A 94 12.19 8.03 -7.30
C SER A 94 13.61 7.55 -7.11
N GLN A 95 14.54 8.47 -7.13
CA GLN A 95 15.92 8.20 -6.75
C GLN A 95 15.98 7.83 -5.28
N LEU A 96 16.72 6.77 -4.95
CA LEU A 96 16.99 6.43 -3.55
C LEU A 96 17.77 7.59 -2.92
N MET A 97 17.16 8.20 -1.90
CA MET A 97 17.81 9.26 -1.15
C MET A 97 18.84 8.69 -0.17
N SER A 98 19.89 9.45 0.09
CA SER A 98 20.81 9.18 1.19
C SER A 98 20.03 9.09 2.51
N PRO A 99 20.43 8.22 3.47
CA PRO A 99 19.79 8.12 4.78
C PRO A 99 19.62 9.47 5.51
N VAL A 100 20.49 10.43 5.21
CA VAL A 100 20.42 11.79 5.77
C VAL A 100 19.26 12.63 5.21
N ASN A 101 18.82 12.34 3.99
CA ASN A 101 17.79 13.10 3.27
C ASN A 101 16.45 12.38 3.16
N VAL A 102 16.24 11.34 3.94
CA VAL A 102 14.97 10.59 3.93
C VAL A 102 13.90 11.41 4.68
N MET A 103 12.72 11.53 4.10
CA MET A 103 11.58 12.25 4.74
C MET A 103 11.19 11.65 6.10
N LEU A 104 11.39 10.33 6.27
CA LEU A 104 11.16 9.60 7.52
C LEU A 104 12.45 8.86 7.91
N PRO A 105 13.37 9.48 8.64
CA PRO A 105 14.66 8.88 8.98
C PRO A 105 14.56 7.73 9.99
N SER A 106 13.42 7.58 10.65
CA SER A 106 13.21 6.51 11.62
C SER A 106 12.86 5.18 10.94
N VAL A 107 13.69 4.15 11.17
CA VAL A 107 13.47 2.79 10.64
C VAL A 107 12.25 2.13 11.30
N GLN A 108 12.00 2.41 12.57
CA GLN A 108 10.89 1.83 13.36
C GLN A 108 9.63 2.70 13.35
N GLY A 109 9.67 3.85 12.70
CA GLY A 109 8.61 4.84 12.71
C GLY A 109 8.78 5.90 13.82
N PRO A 110 8.06 7.02 13.74
CA PRO A 110 8.09 8.05 14.75
C PRO A 110 7.49 7.52 16.07
N TRP A 111 8.05 7.97 17.19
CA TRP A 111 7.49 7.67 18.49
C TRP A 111 6.09 8.28 18.66
N HIS A 112 5.19 7.55 19.27
CA HIS A 112 3.89 8.03 19.69
C HIS A 112 3.51 7.41 21.04
N PRO A 113 2.59 8.03 21.81
CA PRO A 113 2.23 7.60 23.18
C PRO A 113 1.69 6.17 23.30
N PHE A 114 1.23 5.60 22.19
CA PHE A 114 0.68 4.24 22.13
C PHE A 114 1.70 3.19 21.69
N LEU A 115 2.95 3.58 21.50
CA LEU A 115 4.01 2.65 21.17
C LEU A 115 4.32 1.75 22.38
N ASN A 116 4.59 0.46 22.13
CA ASN A 116 4.88 -0.54 23.17
C ASN A 116 3.76 -0.74 24.21
N ARG A 117 2.53 -0.41 23.87
CA ARG A 117 1.38 -0.81 24.68
C ARG A 117 1.20 -2.32 24.70
N ASP A 118 0.71 -2.85 25.83
CA ASP A 118 0.40 -4.27 25.97
C ASP A 118 -0.63 -4.70 24.92
N THR A 119 -0.33 -5.78 24.21
CA THR A 119 -1.20 -6.32 23.16
C THR A 119 -2.53 -6.84 23.69
N ARG A 120 -2.66 -7.11 24.98
CA ARG A 120 -3.92 -7.47 25.63
C ARG A 120 -4.99 -6.39 25.48
N LEU A 121 -4.60 -5.12 25.37
CA LEU A 121 -5.53 -4.01 25.12
C LEU A 121 -6.29 -4.13 23.79
N ASN A 122 -5.79 -4.88 22.82
CA ASN A 122 -6.44 -5.07 21.53
C ASN A 122 -7.61 -6.06 21.55
N VAL A 123 -7.71 -6.87 22.62
CA VAL A 123 -8.76 -7.89 22.78
C VAL A 123 -9.69 -7.63 23.94
N CYS A 124 -9.42 -6.59 24.74
CA CYS A 124 -10.28 -6.18 25.87
C CYS A 124 -11.55 -5.51 25.36
N GLN A 125 -12.69 -5.83 26.01
CA GLN A 125 -13.92 -5.07 25.86
C GLN A 125 -13.91 -3.89 26.84
N PHE A 126 -14.12 -2.68 26.33
CA PHE A 126 -14.19 -1.50 27.21
C PHE A 126 -15.62 -1.24 27.71
N PRO A 127 -15.81 -0.76 28.94
CA PRO A 127 -14.78 -0.45 29.96
C PRO A 127 -14.23 -1.70 30.65
N ASP A 128 -12.92 -1.79 30.79
CA ASP A 128 -12.21 -2.86 31.48
C ASP A 128 -11.45 -2.28 32.68
N ALA A 129 -11.80 -2.75 33.86
CA ALA A 129 -11.22 -2.24 35.11
C ALA A 129 -9.74 -2.59 35.25
N GLU A 130 -9.32 -3.76 34.76
CA GLU A 130 -7.91 -4.21 34.83
C GLU A 130 -7.04 -3.42 33.86
N SER A 131 -7.46 -3.25 32.60
CA SER A 131 -6.73 -2.47 31.58
C SER A 131 -6.77 -0.97 31.84
N GLY A 132 -7.79 -0.49 32.55
CA GLY A 132 -7.96 0.90 32.99
C GLY A 132 -7.19 1.24 34.25
N ALA A 133 -6.68 0.23 34.97
CA ALA A 133 -5.91 0.44 36.19
C ALA A 133 -4.60 1.17 35.90
N TYR A 134 -4.26 2.10 36.76
CA TYR A 134 -3.03 2.87 36.66
C TYR A 134 -1.84 1.99 37.13
N LEU A 135 -0.93 1.68 36.21
CA LEU A 135 0.28 0.92 36.55
C LEU A 135 1.34 1.87 37.09
N TYR A 136 1.47 1.96 38.39
CA TYR A 136 2.59 2.64 39.03
C TYR A 136 3.63 1.61 39.48
N ASP A 137 4.88 1.78 39.09
CA ASP A 137 6.02 1.00 39.62
C ASP A 137 6.33 1.36 41.09
N LYS A 138 5.84 2.50 41.54
CA LYS A 138 6.07 3.02 42.89
C LYS A 138 4.72 3.28 43.57
N PRO A 139 4.62 3.04 44.90
CA PRO A 139 3.41 3.33 45.61
C PRO A 139 3.05 4.84 45.53
N THR A 140 1.77 5.14 45.38
CA THR A 140 1.28 6.53 45.31
C THR A 140 1.55 7.24 46.65
N ALA A 141 1.59 8.58 46.64
CA ALA A 141 1.80 9.36 47.83
C ALA A 141 0.77 9.02 48.93
N SER A 142 -0.50 8.79 48.57
CA SER A 142 -1.54 8.34 49.50
C SER A 142 -1.25 6.99 50.14
N GLN A 143 -0.78 6.03 49.34
CA GLN A 143 -0.39 4.70 49.85
C GLN A 143 0.83 4.78 50.78
N GLN A 144 1.83 5.63 50.44
CA GLN A 144 2.97 5.88 51.33
C GLN A 144 2.56 6.47 52.66
N LEU A 145 1.65 7.45 52.66
CA LEU A 145 1.13 8.03 53.91
C LEU A 145 0.37 7.01 54.75
N ILE A 146 -0.45 6.17 54.14
CA ILE A 146 -1.16 5.09 54.84
C ILE A 146 -0.16 4.09 55.46
N GLN A 147 0.87 3.69 54.71
CA GLN A 147 1.92 2.79 55.18
C GLN A 147 2.69 3.41 56.37
N MET A 148 3.06 4.68 56.28
CA MET A 148 3.69 5.40 57.40
C MET A 148 2.83 5.48 58.62
N SER A 149 1.53 5.75 58.47
CA SER A 149 0.60 5.81 59.59
C SER A 149 0.41 4.45 60.30
N GLN A 150 0.41 3.36 59.52
CA GLN A 150 0.32 2.01 60.06
C GLN A 150 1.60 1.60 60.81
N GLN A 151 2.77 1.97 60.31
CA GLN A 151 4.06 1.72 60.96
C GLN A 151 4.17 2.49 62.29
N SER A 152 3.69 3.75 62.35
CA SER A 152 3.71 4.53 63.58
C SER A 152 2.80 3.95 64.66
N ASN A 153 1.68 3.32 64.31
CA ASN A 153 0.75 2.69 65.25
C ASN A 153 1.23 1.32 65.78
N THR A 154 2.16 0.67 65.07
CA THR A 154 2.72 -0.65 65.49
C THR A 154 3.93 -0.50 66.40
N SER A 155 4.48 0.71 66.53
CA SER A 155 5.66 1.00 67.37
C SER A 155 5.28 1.64 68.72
N GLN A 156 4.04 1.69 69.08
CA GLN A 156 3.53 2.00 70.44
C GLN A 156 3.02 0.70 71.13
#